data_ba55f91b0ebaec595f6d31d248107f13
#
_entry.id   ba55f91b0ebaec595f6d31d248107f13
#
_cell.length_a   1.000
_cell.length_b   1.000
_cell.length_c   1.000
_cell.angle_alpha   90.00
_cell.angle_beta   90.00
_cell.angle_gamma   90.00
#
_symmetry.space_group_name_H-M   'P 1'
#
loop_
_entity.id
_entity.type
_entity.pdbx_description
1 polymer ?
#
loop_
_entity_poly.entity_id
_entity_poly.type
_entity_poly.pdbx_seq_one_letter_code
_entity_poly.pdbx_strand_id
1 'polypeptide(L)'
;MRRKRATSQDVANLAGVSRTTVSLVLNNVKRASIPPETRQKVYDAAENLSYVPNATAQALATQRTKAIGLIMTRSPHHISSDTFLPQIIGGLLEITKKENFRLLIELVEEGHQERVYLELARAKHIDAMILLTPRLDDKGIKKLEDVGIPTVLMGKLEDLELYAVGVDNRNAAKKATQHLIDLGHTKMACIGN
;
A
#
# COMPACT_ATOMS: atom_id res chain seq x y z
N MET A 1 -15.95 -32.87 -5.20
CA MET A 1 -16.85 -32.13 -4.27
C MET A 1 -16.08 -30.98 -3.63
N ARG A 2 -16.50 -29.72 -3.80
CA ARG A 2 -15.90 -28.57 -3.08
C ARG A 2 -16.31 -28.67 -1.60
N ARG A 3 -15.36 -28.87 -0.68
CA ARG A 3 -15.63 -28.74 0.75
C ARG A 3 -16.22 -27.36 1.04
N LYS A 4 -17.38 -27.31 1.68
CA LYS A 4 -18.01 -26.07 2.12
C LYS A 4 -17.04 -25.35 3.07
N ARG A 5 -16.65 -24.12 2.76
CA ARG A 5 -15.79 -23.33 3.63
C ARG A 5 -16.51 -23.06 4.94
N ALA A 6 -15.82 -23.27 6.07
CA ALA A 6 -16.35 -22.90 7.39
C ALA A 6 -16.67 -21.40 7.42
N THR A 7 -17.71 -21.05 8.12
CA THR A 7 -18.18 -19.65 8.28
C THR A 7 -17.94 -19.18 9.72
N SER A 8 -18.02 -17.87 9.94
CA SER A 8 -17.98 -17.31 11.30
C SER A 8 -19.12 -17.81 12.19
N GLN A 9 -20.24 -18.26 11.58
CA GLN A 9 -21.35 -18.87 12.31
C GLN A 9 -20.99 -20.27 12.81
N ASP A 10 -20.27 -21.05 12.01
CA ASP A 10 -19.82 -22.38 12.42
C ASP A 10 -18.83 -22.29 13.59
N VAL A 11 -17.93 -21.31 13.56
CA VAL A 11 -17.03 -21.02 14.70
C VAL A 11 -17.80 -20.58 15.94
N ALA A 12 -18.81 -19.71 15.79
CA ALA A 12 -19.65 -19.25 16.88
C ALA A 12 -20.39 -20.43 17.55
N ASN A 13 -20.97 -21.31 16.74
CA ASN A 13 -21.67 -22.49 17.21
C ASN A 13 -20.72 -23.45 17.97
N LEU A 14 -19.52 -23.70 17.43
CA LEU A 14 -18.56 -24.60 18.06
C LEU A 14 -17.96 -24.01 19.36
N ALA A 15 -17.71 -22.70 19.40
CA ALA A 15 -17.19 -22.02 20.58
C ALA A 15 -18.26 -21.68 21.64
N GLY A 16 -19.55 -21.85 21.32
CA GLY A 16 -20.66 -21.52 22.23
C GLY A 16 -20.83 -20.01 22.46
N VAL A 17 -20.53 -19.18 21.46
CA VAL A 17 -20.58 -17.70 21.55
C VAL A 17 -21.35 -17.08 20.39
N SER A 18 -21.59 -15.77 20.44
CA SER A 18 -22.20 -15.05 19.33
C SER A 18 -21.21 -14.83 18.17
N ARG A 19 -21.73 -14.65 16.94
CA ARG A 19 -20.91 -14.20 15.79
C ARG A 19 -20.15 -12.90 16.05
N THR A 20 -20.78 -12.00 16.79
CA THR A 20 -20.15 -10.74 17.19
C THR A 20 -18.95 -10.98 18.06
N THR A 21 -19.05 -11.89 19.04
CA THR A 21 -17.91 -12.28 19.89
C THR A 21 -16.78 -12.90 19.07
N VAL A 22 -17.09 -13.78 18.12
CA VAL A 22 -16.08 -14.35 17.19
C VAL A 22 -15.39 -13.23 16.42
N SER A 23 -16.14 -12.30 15.86
CA SER A 23 -15.58 -11.15 15.13
C SER A 23 -14.68 -10.29 16.00
N LEU A 24 -15.09 -9.95 17.22
CA LEU A 24 -14.31 -9.15 18.15
C LEU A 24 -13.02 -9.85 18.58
N VAL A 25 -13.05 -11.16 18.81
CA VAL A 25 -11.87 -11.95 19.18
C VAL A 25 -10.89 -12.07 18.02
N LEU A 26 -11.34 -12.50 16.85
CA LEU A 26 -10.47 -12.75 15.70
C LEU A 26 -9.91 -11.46 15.09
N ASN A 27 -10.60 -10.33 15.28
CA ASN A 27 -10.11 -9.01 14.88
C ASN A 27 -9.28 -8.32 15.99
N ASN A 28 -9.04 -8.97 17.10
CA ASN A 28 -8.27 -8.48 18.23
C ASN A 28 -8.70 -7.06 18.69
N VAL A 29 -10.02 -6.85 18.84
CA VAL A 29 -10.57 -5.55 19.24
C VAL A 29 -10.27 -5.33 20.74
N LYS A 30 -9.28 -4.49 21.04
CA LYS A 30 -8.76 -4.25 22.40
C LYS A 30 -9.81 -3.68 23.38
N ARG A 31 -10.81 -2.95 22.87
CA ARG A 31 -11.88 -2.35 23.69
C ARG A 31 -12.96 -3.34 24.12
N ALA A 32 -13.01 -4.54 23.55
CA ALA A 32 -13.97 -5.54 23.91
C ALA A 32 -13.49 -6.32 25.15
N SER A 33 -14.19 -6.16 26.27
CA SER A 33 -13.93 -6.91 27.51
C SER A 33 -14.40 -8.35 27.34
N ILE A 34 -13.61 -9.19 26.68
CA ILE A 34 -13.90 -10.62 26.47
C ILE A 34 -12.93 -11.42 27.35
N PRO A 35 -13.45 -12.31 28.22
CA PRO A 35 -12.62 -13.13 29.10
C PRO A 35 -11.60 -13.96 28.31
N PRO A 36 -10.38 -14.19 28.87
CA PRO A 36 -9.33 -14.97 28.21
C PRO A 36 -9.79 -16.38 27.79
N GLU A 37 -10.56 -17.04 28.65
CA GLU A 37 -11.12 -18.37 28.33
C GLU A 37 -12.03 -18.34 27.10
N THR A 38 -12.86 -17.30 26.97
CA THR A 38 -13.73 -17.15 25.81
C THR A 38 -12.92 -16.88 24.53
N ARG A 39 -11.85 -16.10 24.63
CA ARG A 39 -10.93 -15.89 23.51
C ARG A 39 -10.31 -17.21 23.07
N GLN A 40 -9.83 -18.02 24.02
CA GLN A 40 -9.21 -19.29 23.71
C GLN A 40 -10.20 -20.24 23.02
N LYS A 41 -11.42 -20.37 23.53
CA LYS A 41 -12.48 -21.18 22.88
C LYS A 41 -12.73 -20.79 21.44
N VAL A 42 -12.69 -19.48 21.12
CA VAL A 42 -12.88 -18.99 19.75
C VAL A 42 -11.69 -19.34 18.87
N TYR A 43 -10.45 -19.22 19.37
CA TYR A 43 -9.24 -19.57 18.61
C TYR A 43 -9.22 -21.09 18.33
N ASP A 44 -9.49 -21.93 19.33
CA ASP A 44 -9.52 -23.39 19.19
C ASP A 44 -10.61 -23.83 18.19
N ALA A 45 -11.79 -23.21 18.25
CA ALA A 45 -12.88 -23.48 17.32
C ALA A 45 -12.52 -23.06 15.88
N ALA A 46 -11.86 -21.92 15.71
CA ALA A 46 -11.42 -21.44 14.40
C ALA A 46 -10.34 -22.37 13.80
N GLU A 47 -9.39 -22.81 14.61
CA GLU A 47 -8.34 -23.74 14.21
C GLU A 47 -8.93 -25.10 13.82
N ASN A 48 -9.80 -25.69 14.65
CA ASN A 48 -10.46 -26.96 14.38
C ASN A 48 -11.26 -26.97 13.07
N LEU A 49 -11.88 -25.85 12.75
CA LEU A 49 -12.64 -25.67 11.52
C LEU A 49 -11.77 -25.18 10.33
N SER A 50 -10.47 -24.99 10.55
CA SER A 50 -9.59 -24.34 9.57
C SER A 50 -10.22 -23.03 9.04
N TYR A 51 -10.88 -22.29 9.94
CA TYR A 51 -11.56 -21.05 9.57
C TYR A 51 -10.57 -19.90 9.48
N VAL A 52 -10.56 -19.24 8.34
CA VAL A 52 -9.83 -17.98 8.13
C VAL A 52 -10.85 -16.87 7.90
N PRO A 53 -10.79 -15.77 8.67
CA PRO A 53 -11.67 -14.62 8.45
C PRO A 53 -11.61 -14.11 7.01
N ASN A 54 -12.76 -13.78 6.46
CA ASN A 54 -12.83 -13.21 5.11
C ASN A 54 -12.35 -11.76 5.12
N ALA A 55 -11.25 -11.47 4.43
CA ALA A 55 -10.67 -10.15 4.36
C ALA A 55 -11.65 -9.08 3.81
N THR A 56 -12.48 -9.45 2.83
CA THR A 56 -13.51 -8.55 2.27
C THR A 56 -14.58 -8.21 3.31
N ALA A 57 -15.03 -9.20 4.08
CA ALA A 57 -16.00 -8.97 5.15
C ALA A 57 -15.40 -8.12 6.28
N GLN A 58 -14.12 -8.33 6.60
CA GLN A 58 -13.39 -7.49 7.56
C GLN A 58 -13.25 -6.04 7.05
N ALA A 59 -12.86 -5.86 5.79
CA ALA A 59 -12.73 -4.55 5.18
C ALA A 59 -14.07 -3.79 5.20
N LEU A 60 -15.17 -4.47 4.91
CA LEU A 60 -16.51 -3.88 4.99
C LEU A 60 -16.86 -3.45 6.43
N ALA A 61 -16.58 -4.30 7.41
CA ALA A 61 -16.90 -4.02 8.82
C ALA A 61 -16.02 -2.93 9.44
N THR A 62 -14.74 -2.88 9.07
CA THR A 62 -13.76 -1.92 9.62
C THR A 62 -13.58 -0.67 8.77
N GLN A 63 -14.12 -0.67 7.56
CA GLN A 63 -13.88 0.36 6.53
C GLN A 63 -12.39 0.50 6.16
N ARG A 64 -11.59 -0.54 6.40
CA ARG A 64 -10.15 -0.59 6.11
C ARG A 64 -9.79 -1.89 5.43
N THR A 65 -9.03 -1.80 4.35
CA THR A 65 -8.54 -2.94 3.57
C THR A 65 -7.22 -3.48 4.09
N LYS A 66 -6.48 -2.67 4.85
CA LYS A 66 -5.08 -2.92 5.21
C LYS A 66 -4.20 -3.17 3.98
N ALA A 67 -4.47 -2.47 2.90
CA ALA A 67 -3.69 -2.50 1.69
C ALA A 67 -3.15 -1.09 1.38
N ILE A 68 -1.88 -1.02 0.99
CA ILE A 68 -1.23 0.18 0.48
C ILE A 68 -0.94 -0.08 -1.00
N GLY A 69 -1.36 0.84 -1.87
CA GLY A 69 -1.10 0.76 -3.31
C GLY A 69 0.23 1.40 -3.66
N LEU A 70 1.13 0.66 -4.31
CA LEU A 70 2.27 1.20 -5.04
C LEU A 70 1.88 1.31 -6.50
N ILE A 71 1.70 2.53 -6.97
CA ILE A 71 1.21 2.83 -8.31
C ILE A 71 2.35 3.36 -9.18
N MET A 72 2.50 2.78 -10.36
CA MET A 72 3.59 3.11 -11.27
C MET A 72 3.05 3.34 -12.68
N THR A 73 3.49 4.45 -13.30
CA THR A 73 3.21 4.73 -14.70
C THR A 73 4.42 4.32 -15.53
N ARG A 74 4.57 3.03 -15.78
CA ARG A 74 5.69 2.47 -16.55
C ARG A 74 5.23 1.27 -17.37
N SER A 75 5.89 1.03 -18.48
CA SER A 75 5.68 -0.22 -19.21
C SER A 75 6.29 -1.41 -18.45
N PRO A 76 5.73 -2.62 -18.57
CA PRO A 76 6.25 -3.82 -17.94
C PRO A 76 7.73 -4.09 -18.28
N HIS A 77 8.14 -3.73 -19.50
CA HIS A 77 9.53 -3.90 -19.96
C HIS A 77 10.53 -3.05 -19.17
N HIS A 78 10.17 -1.79 -18.86
CA HIS A 78 11.03 -0.93 -18.05
C HIS A 78 11.16 -1.41 -16.60
N ILE A 79 10.12 -2.10 -16.08
CA ILE A 79 10.16 -2.66 -14.72
C ILE A 79 11.18 -3.79 -14.61
N SER A 80 11.23 -4.68 -15.61
CA SER A 80 12.15 -5.82 -15.57
C SER A 80 13.63 -5.43 -15.68
N SER A 81 13.93 -4.28 -16.25
CA SER A 81 15.30 -3.75 -16.40
C SER A 81 15.71 -2.75 -15.31
N ASP A 82 14.77 -2.33 -14.44
CA ASP A 82 15.05 -1.36 -13.38
C ASP A 82 15.70 -2.05 -12.17
N THR A 83 16.93 -1.69 -11.86
CA THR A 83 17.68 -2.22 -10.71
C THR A 83 17.33 -1.52 -9.38
N PHE A 84 16.69 -0.36 -9.45
CA PHE A 84 16.30 0.43 -8.27
C PHE A 84 14.94 0.03 -7.71
N LEU A 85 14.00 -0.33 -8.58
CA LEU A 85 12.65 -0.73 -8.19
C LEU A 85 12.59 -1.90 -7.18
N PRO A 86 13.37 -2.98 -7.33
CA PRO A 86 13.40 -4.06 -6.34
C PRO A 86 13.81 -3.58 -4.94
N GLN A 87 14.70 -2.59 -4.82
CA GLN A 87 15.11 -2.03 -3.54
C GLN A 87 13.98 -1.25 -2.88
N ILE A 88 13.24 -0.45 -3.67
CA ILE A 88 12.04 0.26 -3.19
C ILE A 88 11.01 -0.75 -2.69
N ILE A 89 10.68 -1.76 -3.49
CA ILE A 89 9.70 -2.79 -3.12
C ILE A 89 10.16 -3.53 -1.86
N GLY A 90 11.44 -3.86 -1.75
CA GLY A 90 12.01 -4.49 -0.58
C GLY A 90 11.76 -3.70 0.70
N GLY A 91 12.09 -2.39 0.69
CA GLY A 91 11.84 -1.49 1.82
C GLY A 91 10.36 -1.35 2.16
N LEU A 92 9.49 -1.24 1.15
CA LEU A 92 8.05 -1.17 1.35
C LEU A 92 7.51 -2.47 1.97
N LEU A 93 7.95 -3.64 1.51
CA LEU A 93 7.52 -4.94 2.03
C LEU A 93 7.96 -5.15 3.48
N GLU A 94 9.15 -4.69 3.86
CA GLU A 94 9.62 -4.77 5.24
C GLU A 94 8.66 -4.05 6.20
N ILE A 95 8.31 -2.80 5.89
CA ILE A 95 7.44 -2.00 6.74
C ILE A 95 5.99 -2.47 6.68
N THR A 96 5.45 -2.76 5.49
CA THR A 96 4.06 -3.22 5.35
C THR A 96 3.84 -4.54 6.07
N LYS A 97 4.79 -5.48 6.01
CA LYS A 97 4.74 -6.74 6.76
C LYS A 97 4.75 -6.52 8.27
N LYS A 98 5.63 -5.66 8.78
CA LYS A 98 5.72 -5.31 10.20
C LYS A 98 4.42 -4.70 10.73
N GLU A 99 3.80 -3.83 9.95
CA GLU A 99 2.57 -3.12 10.31
C GLU A 99 1.28 -3.88 9.91
N ASN A 100 1.41 -5.13 9.42
CA ASN A 100 0.28 -5.96 8.98
C ASN A 100 -0.56 -5.33 7.84
N PHE A 101 0.09 -4.59 6.95
CA PHE A 101 -0.47 -4.15 5.68
C PHE A 101 -0.08 -5.11 4.55
N ARG A 102 -0.85 -5.07 3.48
CA ARG A 102 -0.51 -5.70 2.19
C ARG A 102 -0.02 -4.62 1.24
N LEU A 103 0.94 -4.96 0.38
CA LEU A 103 1.35 -4.11 -0.73
C LEU A 103 0.62 -4.58 -1.99
N LEU A 104 -0.18 -3.69 -2.59
CA LEU A 104 -0.79 -3.86 -3.90
C LEU A 104 0.06 -3.08 -4.89
N ILE A 105 0.51 -3.74 -5.95
CA ILE A 105 1.29 -3.09 -7.01
C ILE A 105 0.40 -2.97 -8.23
N GLU A 106 0.23 -1.75 -8.73
CA GLU A 106 -0.59 -1.45 -9.88
C GLU A 106 0.24 -0.72 -10.94
N LEU A 107 0.17 -1.23 -12.16
CA LEU A 107 0.76 -0.61 -13.34
C LEU A 107 -0.31 0.14 -14.09
N VAL A 108 -0.06 1.42 -14.32
CA VAL A 108 -1.00 2.29 -15.01
C VAL A 108 -0.42 2.71 -16.35
N GLU A 109 -1.17 2.50 -17.40
CA GLU A 109 -0.84 3.00 -18.72
C GLU A 109 -0.93 4.51 -18.77
N GLU A 110 -0.05 5.13 -19.55
CA GLU A 110 -0.04 6.58 -19.75
C GLU A 110 -1.39 7.07 -20.29
N GLY A 111 -1.90 8.14 -19.70
CA GLY A 111 -3.22 8.71 -20.01
C GLY A 111 -4.39 8.10 -19.22
N HIS A 112 -4.18 7.00 -18.51
CA HIS A 112 -5.23 6.36 -17.68
C HIS A 112 -5.09 6.61 -16.18
N GLN A 113 -4.09 7.39 -15.75
CA GLN A 113 -3.71 7.58 -14.35
C GLN A 113 -4.89 8.08 -13.51
N GLU A 114 -5.54 9.16 -13.92
CA GLU A 114 -6.66 9.74 -13.18
C GLU A 114 -7.76 8.71 -12.91
N ARG A 115 -8.17 7.98 -13.92
CA ARG A 115 -9.23 6.97 -13.78
C ARG A 115 -8.83 5.88 -12.78
N VAL A 116 -7.63 5.34 -12.89
CA VAL A 116 -7.16 4.24 -12.04
C VAL A 116 -6.98 4.71 -10.60
N TYR A 117 -6.40 5.89 -10.37
CA TYR A 117 -6.25 6.46 -9.03
C TYR A 117 -7.60 6.62 -8.33
N LEU A 118 -8.57 7.22 -9.02
CA LEU A 118 -9.91 7.45 -8.47
C LEU A 118 -10.67 6.15 -8.24
N GLU A 119 -10.50 5.17 -9.12
CA GLU A 119 -11.10 3.84 -8.97
C GLU A 119 -10.57 3.13 -7.72
N LEU A 120 -9.25 3.03 -7.56
CA LEU A 120 -8.62 2.40 -6.40
C LEU A 120 -9.03 3.07 -5.07
N ALA A 121 -9.08 4.40 -5.07
CA ALA A 121 -9.45 5.18 -3.89
C ALA A 121 -10.93 5.02 -3.54
N ARG A 122 -11.85 5.20 -4.51
CA ARG A 122 -13.29 5.18 -4.29
C ARG A 122 -13.84 3.79 -4.05
N ALA A 123 -13.32 2.78 -4.75
CA ALA A 123 -13.71 1.38 -4.55
C ALA A 123 -13.13 0.79 -3.25
N LYS A 124 -12.34 1.57 -2.51
CA LYS A 124 -11.68 1.15 -1.27
C LYS A 124 -10.89 -0.15 -1.45
N HIS A 125 -10.13 -0.23 -2.54
CA HIS A 125 -9.20 -1.34 -2.74
C HIS A 125 -7.93 -1.18 -1.91
N ILE A 126 -7.60 0.06 -1.56
CA ILE A 126 -6.43 0.46 -0.77
C ILE A 126 -6.80 1.51 0.27
N ASP A 127 -6.06 1.59 1.35
CA ASP A 127 -6.22 2.59 2.42
C ASP A 127 -5.30 3.80 2.23
N ALA A 128 -4.23 3.64 1.46
CA ALA A 128 -3.26 4.68 1.13
C ALA A 128 -2.59 4.38 -0.20
N MET A 129 -2.00 5.41 -0.81
CA MET A 129 -1.35 5.32 -2.12
C MET A 129 0.08 5.84 -2.07
N ILE A 130 0.98 5.15 -2.75
CA ILE A 130 2.35 5.59 -3.02
C ILE A 130 2.48 5.69 -4.53
N LEU A 131 2.75 6.89 -5.03
CA LEU A 131 2.97 7.13 -6.46
C LEU A 131 4.47 7.16 -6.74
N LEU A 132 4.94 6.20 -7.54
CA LEU A 132 6.33 6.13 -7.96
C LEU A 132 6.54 6.97 -9.23
N THR A 133 7.57 7.81 -9.22
CA THR A 133 7.91 8.71 -10.34
C THR A 133 6.71 9.55 -10.81
N PRO A 134 6.13 10.38 -9.92
CA PRO A 134 5.02 11.25 -10.29
C PRO A 134 5.46 12.26 -11.37
N ARG A 135 4.57 12.55 -12.32
CA ARG A 135 4.84 13.51 -13.42
C ARG A 135 4.11 14.81 -13.17
N LEU A 136 4.69 15.92 -13.60
CA LEU A 136 4.10 17.26 -13.48
C LEU A 136 2.80 17.41 -14.30
N ASP A 137 2.68 16.69 -15.39
CA ASP A 137 1.53 16.70 -16.29
C ASP A 137 0.41 15.73 -15.86
N ASP A 138 0.60 14.98 -14.76
CA ASP A 138 -0.40 14.05 -14.24
C ASP A 138 -1.51 14.77 -13.48
N LYS A 139 -2.59 15.06 -14.21
CA LYS A 139 -3.79 15.73 -13.66
C LYS A 139 -4.53 14.90 -12.60
N GLY A 140 -4.30 13.59 -12.57
CA GLY A 140 -4.93 12.68 -11.61
C GLY A 140 -4.45 12.92 -10.19
N ILE A 141 -3.20 13.37 -10.01
CA ILE A 141 -2.61 13.59 -8.69
C ILE A 141 -3.36 14.70 -7.92
N LYS A 142 -3.70 15.80 -8.58
CA LYS A 142 -4.49 16.88 -7.94
C LYS A 142 -5.86 16.41 -7.43
N LYS A 143 -6.49 15.50 -8.15
CA LYS A 143 -7.81 14.97 -7.76
C LYS A 143 -7.75 14.02 -6.56
N LEU A 144 -6.58 13.48 -6.23
CA LEU A 144 -6.41 12.65 -5.03
C LEU A 144 -6.55 13.47 -3.75
N GLU A 145 -6.18 14.75 -3.76
CA GLU A 145 -6.42 15.67 -2.63
C GLU A 145 -7.92 15.79 -2.33
N ASP A 146 -8.76 15.91 -3.36
CA ASP A 146 -10.21 16.03 -3.21
C ASP A 146 -10.85 14.73 -2.68
N VAL A 147 -10.27 13.58 -3.01
CA VAL A 147 -10.77 12.26 -2.56
C VAL A 147 -10.37 11.97 -1.12
N GLY A 148 -9.33 12.62 -0.61
CA GLY A 148 -8.87 12.48 0.77
C GLY A 148 -8.22 11.13 1.07
N ILE A 149 -7.70 10.43 0.05
CA ILE A 149 -6.91 9.23 0.29
C ILE A 149 -5.47 9.64 0.66
N PRO A 150 -4.89 9.12 1.76
CA PRO A 150 -3.51 9.37 2.10
C PRO A 150 -2.59 8.99 0.95
N THR A 151 -1.87 9.97 0.40
CA THR A 151 -1.00 9.79 -0.76
C THR A 151 0.40 10.29 -0.46
N VAL A 152 1.41 9.49 -0.84
CA VAL A 152 2.83 9.85 -0.75
C VAL A 152 3.44 9.76 -2.14
N LEU A 153 4.15 10.79 -2.54
CA LEU A 153 4.91 10.83 -3.78
C LEU A 153 6.34 10.33 -3.57
N MET A 154 6.80 9.40 -4.37
CA MET A 154 8.23 9.08 -4.49
C MET A 154 8.86 9.94 -5.59
N GLY A 155 9.34 11.10 -5.18
CA GLY A 155 9.74 12.21 -6.02
C GLY A 155 8.97 13.48 -5.65
N LYS A 156 9.59 14.65 -5.79
CA LYS A 156 8.98 15.93 -5.42
C LYS A 156 8.32 16.58 -6.62
N LEU A 157 7.09 17.05 -6.45
CA LEU A 157 6.42 17.98 -7.36
C LEU A 157 6.23 19.29 -6.61
N GLU A 158 6.71 20.41 -7.19
CA GLU A 158 6.82 21.70 -6.46
C GLU A 158 5.46 22.35 -6.18
N ASP A 159 4.42 22.04 -6.97
CA ASP A 159 3.11 22.71 -6.92
C ASP A 159 2.03 21.92 -6.15
N LEU A 160 2.39 20.91 -5.38
CA LEU A 160 1.46 20.04 -4.66
C LEU A 160 1.77 19.97 -3.18
N GLU A 161 0.75 20.10 -2.32
CA GLU A 161 0.84 19.96 -0.87
C GLU A 161 0.77 18.49 -0.40
N LEU A 162 1.20 17.55 -1.23
CA LEU A 162 1.25 16.14 -0.88
C LEU A 162 2.57 15.77 -0.19
N TYR A 163 2.50 14.78 0.69
CA TYR A 163 3.72 14.21 1.28
C TYR A 163 4.60 13.63 0.18
N ALA A 164 5.89 13.94 0.24
CA ALA A 164 6.85 13.45 -0.74
C ALA A 164 8.11 12.93 -0.06
N VAL A 165 8.66 11.86 -0.62
CA VAL A 165 9.98 11.33 -0.27
C VAL A 165 10.83 11.33 -1.52
N GLY A 166 12.00 11.94 -1.46
CA GLY A 166 12.88 12.04 -2.62
C GLY A 166 14.26 12.54 -2.27
N VAL A 167 15.14 12.50 -3.25
CA VAL A 167 16.49 13.05 -3.19
C VAL A 167 16.49 14.40 -3.92
N ASP A 168 17.19 15.39 -3.39
CA ASP A 168 17.43 16.66 -4.09
C ASP A 168 18.45 16.45 -5.23
N ASN A 169 17.95 15.87 -6.31
CA ASN A 169 18.74 15.54 -7.49
C ASN A 169 19.36 16.82 -8.14
N ARG A 170 18.65 17.95 -8.07
CA ARG A 170 19.15 19.22 -8.62
C ARG A 170 20.40 19.69 -7.88
N ASN A 171 20.36 19.68 -6.55
CA ASN A 171 21.50 20.08 -5.73
C ASN A 171 22.64 19.07 -5.82
N ALA A 172 22.32 17.79 -5.89
CA ALA A 172 23.32 16.73 -6.09
C ALA A 172 24.07 16.91 -7.43
N ALA A 173 23.34 17.12 -8.54
CA ALA A 173 23.92 17.36 -9.86
C ALA A 173 24.76 18.67 -9.87
N LYS A 174 24.25 19.74 -9.22
CA LYS A 174 25.00 21.00 -9.09
C LYS A 174 26.34 20.78 -8.38
N LYS A 175 26.34 20.05 -7.26
CA LYS A 175 27.56 19.75 -6.50
C LYS A 175 28.55 18.92 -7.32
N ALA A 176 28.08 17.89 -8.02
CA ALA A 176 28.93 17.08 -8.88
C ALA A 176 29.57 17.90 -10.00
N THR A 177 28.78 18.76 -10.67
CA THR A 177 29.29 19.65 -11.73
C THR A 177 30.28 20.65 -11.18
N GLN A 178 30.00 21.26 -10.03
CA GLN A 178 30.90 22.22 -9.41
C GLN A 178 32.25 21.59 -9.06
N HIS A 179 32.23 20.36 -8.52
CA HIS A 179 33.46 19.62 -8.21
C HIS A 179 34.35 19.45 -9.43
N LEU A 180 33.79 19.09 -10.59
CA LEU A 180 34.54 18.97 -11.83
C LEU A 180 35.13 20.33 -12.27
N ILE A 181 34.40 21.40 -12.14
CA ILE A 181 34.84 22.76 -12.44
C ILE A 181 36.04 23.15 -11.54
N ASP A 182 35.91 22.89 -10.24
CA ASP A 182 36.96 23.22 -9.25
C ASP A 182 38.25 22.42 -9.51
N LEU A 183 38.15 21.23 -10.12
CA LEU A 183 39.30 20.45 -10.59
C LEU A 183 39.88 20.92 -11.92
N GLY A 184 39.34 22.00 -12.50
CA GLY A 184 39.86 22.62 -13.75
C GLY A 184 39.33 22.00 -15.04
N HIS A 185 38.32 21.12 -14.99
CA HIS A 185 37.70 20.55 -16.19
C HIS A 185 36.88 21.62 -16.93
N THR A 186 37.20 21.87 -18.20
CA THR A 186 36.52 22.86 -19.03
C THR A 186 35.60 22.26 -20.09
N LYS A 187 35.75 20.96 -20.36
CA LYS A 187 34.89 20.20 -21.31
C LYS A 187 34.21 19.10 -20.56
N MET A 188 32.92 19.23 -20.36
CA MET A 188 32.09 18.28 -19.62
C MET A 188 30.90 17.90 -20.48
N ALA A 189 30.44 16.66 -20.34
CA ALA A 189 29.23 16.16 -20.97
C ALA A 189 28.35 15.46 -19.90
N CYS A 190 27.04 15.57 -20.05
CA CYS A 190 26.06 14.85 -19.26
C CYS A 190 25.37 13.83 -20.15
N ILE A 191 25.33 12.58 -19.72
CA ILE A 191 24.56 11.54 -20.36
C ILE A 191 23.31 11.33 -19.54
N GLY A 192 22.16 11.61 -20.14
CA GLY A 192 20.84 11.40 -19.54
C GLY A 192 20.09 10.25 -20.19
N ASN A 193 19.07 9.78 -19.53
CA ASN A 193 18.12 8.77 -20.06
C ASN A 193 17.05 9.47 -20.88
#